data_3123a4a45c65c38a967e4c5a6e799a0e
#
_entry.id   3123a4a45c65c38a967e4c5a6e799a0e
#
_cell.length_a   1.000
_cell.length_b   1.000
_cell.length_c   1.000
_cell.angle_alpha   90.00
_cell.angle_beta   90.00
_cell.angle_gamma   90.00
#
_symmetry.space_group_name_H-M   'P 1'
#
loop_
_entity.id
_entity.type
_entity.pdbx_description
1 polymer ?
#
loop_
_entity_poly.entity_id
_entity_poly.type
_entity_poly.pdbx_seq_one_letter_code
_entity_poly.pdbx_strand_id
1 'polypeptide(L)'
;MKKYLILFFGLLIPFSLLAQDDFSIQDHRTKVIIPFKLINNLVFIPIKVNGVELNFLLDSGVEETILFSMEEQQGVSFNNVEKIKLRGLGSEEEIEGLKSANNTLETHGLKSHNHLLYIILDQSFNLSSHIGIPVNGIIGYQFFKNNLVEVNYQKKRVIIHTNNKKNQERINKKFKTIPITIERSKPYIMANAVVDSVDIPAKLLIDIGNSDAFWIFENDKIKLPKKNFPDFLGKGFSGDVEGHRAKIAKFSIDEFDFKKPTIAFPDSTSIKNVRMVPGRIGSVGGEVLKRFTVILDYEDKKLFLKKNSKFSDPFTYNKSGITVQHNGLQWVQETVHLETVHVATSASDLREDEKKDDNFRYKFQLKPVYEIVNVRKNSAAEKCGLKRGDIIISINHTVPYKYTLEQINTLLKSEEDIWISMEIERDSLILKFRFKLEDEL
;
A
#
# COMPACT_ATOMS: atom_id res chain seq x y z
N MET A 1 56.38 56.73 -8.39
CA MET A 1 55.29 55.88 -8.86
C MET A 1 55.01 54.87 -7.77
N LYS A 2 53.93 55.09 -7.01
CA LYS A 2 53.49 54.12 -5.95
C LYS A 2 52.44 53.21 -6.57
N LYS A 3 52.72 51.86 -6.60
CA LYS A 3 51.78 50.83 -7.03
C LYS A 3 50.88 50.49 -5.83
N TYR A 4 49.57 50.72 -5.95
CA TYR A 4 48.58 50.25 -5.00
C TYR A 4 48.19 48.83 -5.40
N LEU A 5 48.50 47.86 -4.51
CA LEU A 5 48.04 46.47 -4.56
C LEU A 5 46.63 46.43 -3.94
N ILE A 6 45.57 46.31 -4.77
CA ILE A 6 44.19 46.11 -4.30
C ILE A 6 44.03 44.63 -4.02
N LEU A 7 43.99 44.26 -2.72
CA LEU A 7 43.68 42.91 -2.27
C LEU A 7 42.16 42.73 -2.34
N PHE A 8 41.69 41.98 -3.35
CA PHE A 8 40.28 41.60 -3.49
C PHE A 8 39.99 40.45 -2.53
N PHE A 9 39.47 40.76 -1.34
CA PHE A 9 38.97 39.75 -0.39
C PHE A 9 37.62 39.25 -0.87
N GLY A 10 37.63 38.17 -1.67
CA GLY A 10 36.41 37.47 -2.11
C GLY A 10 35.73 36.87 -0.88
N LEU A 11 34.60 37.45 -0.49
CA LEU A 11 33.72 36.92 0.54
C LEU A 11 33.07 35.62 -0.03
N LEU A 12 33.71 34.48 0.24
CA LEU A 12 33.08 33.15 0.04
C LEU A 12 31.96 33.04 1.06
N ILE A 13 30.74 33.45 0.65
CA ILE A 13 29.52 33.08 1.36
C ILE A 13 29.36 31.59 1.14
N PRO A 14 29.45 30.74 2.17
CA PRO A 14 29.09 29.33 2.01
C PRO A 14 27.60 29.30 1.71
N PHE A 15 27.25 29.02 0.48
CA PHE A 15 25.89 28.51 0.15
C PHE A 15 25.79 27.20 0.93
N SER A 16 25.20 27.24 2.10
CA SER A 16 24.71 26.05 2.79
C SER A 16 23.61 25.49 1.92
N LEU A 17 23.97 24.56 1.04
CA LEU A 17 23.00 23.64 0.45
C LEU A 17 22.32 22.99 1.65
N LEU A 18 21.08 23.39 1.91
CA LEU A 18 20.21 22.73 2.88
C LEU A 18 19.99 21.30 2.38
N ALA A 19 20.95 20.43 2.67
CA ALA A 19 20.78 19.01 2.41
C ALA A 19 19.67 18.51 3.33
N GLN A 20 18.71 17.79 2.77
CA GLN A 20 17.70 17.09 3.55
C GLN A 20 18.38 16.09 4.48
N ASP A 21 18.03 16.10 5.78
CA ASP A 21 18.58 15.18 6.75
C ASP A 21 18.00 13.77 6.56
N ASP A 22 18.87 12.79 6.68
CA ASP A 22 18.49 11.39 6.63
C ASP A 22 17.80 10.94 7.93
N PHE A 23 17.07 9.84 7.88
CA PHE A 23 16.52 9.22 9.08
C PHE A 23 17.65 8.60 9.91
N SER A 24 17.73 8.98 11.19
CA SER A 24 18.70 8.48 12.14
C SER A 24 18.03 7.86 13.37
N ILE A 25 18.64 6.78 13.86
CA ILE A 25 18.22 6.12 15.11
C ILE A 25 18.63 7.01 16.28
N GLN A 26 17.67 7.34 17.15
CA GLN A 26 17.89 8.17 18.33
C GLN A 26 18.30 7.33 19.55
N ASP A 27 18.76 8.02 20.61
CA ASP A 27 19.03 7.47 21.95
C ASP A 27 20.05 6.30 21.97
N HIS A 28 21.07 6.35 21.10
CA HIS A 28 22.13 5.31 21.02
C HIS A 28 21.59 3.87 20.88
N ARG A 29 20.37 3.70 20.40
CA ARG A 29 19.78 2.38 20.13
C ARG A 29 20.48 1.73 18.95
N THR A 30 20.58 0.40 18.98
CA THR A 30 21.14 -0.37 17.85
C THR A 30 20.08 -0.80 16.83
N LYS A 31 18.82 -0.63 17.17
CA LYS A 31 17.68 -0.91 16.29
C LYS A 31 16.42 -0.18 16.75
N VAL A 32 15.53 0.06 15.81
CA VAL A 32 14.16 0.57 16.04
C VAL A 32 13.16 -0.43 15.48
N ILE A 33 12.03 -0.62 16.17
CA ILE A 33 10.95 -1.51 15.74
C ILE A 33 9.69 -0.68 15.58
N ILE A 34 9.14 -0.68 14.36
CA ILE A 34 7.94 0.07 13.99
C ILE A 34 6.86 -0.96 13.65
N PRO A 35 5.73 -1.04 14.38
CA PRO A 35 4.61 -1.87 13.99
C PRO A 35 3.97 -1.31 12.72
N PHE A 36 3.43 -2.20 11.86
CA PHE A 36 2.74 -1.74 10.66
C PHE A 36 1.40 -2.47 10.45
N LYS A 37 0.50 -1.83 9.70
CA LYS A 37 -0.70 -2.47 9.16
C LYS A 37 -0.38 -3.03 7.79
N LEU A 38 -0.72 -4.30 7.56
CA LEU A 38 -0.61 -4.94 6.23
C LEU A 38 -2.01 -5.04 5.64
N ILE A 39 -2.27 -4.31 4.56
CA ILE A 39 -3.57 -4.28 3.87
C ILE A 39 -3.31 -4.40 2.38
N ASN A 40 -3.96 -5.33 1.71
CA ASN A 40 -3.75 -5.60 0.29
C ASN A 40 -2.26 -5.73 -0.09
N ASN A 41 -1.45 -6.41 0.74
CA ASN A 41 0.01 -6.58 0.59
C ASN A 41 0.85 -5.29 0.74
N LEU A 42 0.23 -4.17 1.06
CA LEU A 42 0.88 -2.87 1.27
C LEU A 42 1.20 -2.64 2.74
N VAL A 43 2.31 -1.96 3.01
CA VAL A 43 2.84 -1.71 4.36
C VAL A 43 2.54 -0.28 4.79
N PHE A 44 1.73 -0.10 5.83
CA PHE A 44 1.38 1.21 6.38
C PHE A 44 2.00 1.40 7.76
N ILE A 45 2.82 2.45 7.91
CA ILE A 45 3.53 2.78 9.15
C ILE A 45 3.06 4.13 9.73
N PRO A 46 2.99 4.27 11.06
CA PRO A 46 2.71 5.56 11.69
C PRO A 46 3.98 6.43 11.67
N ILE A 47 3.84 7.68 11.24
CA ILE A 47 4.90 8.69 11.27
C ILE A 47 4.32 10.00 11.80
N LYS A 48 5.00 10.64 12.75
CA LYS A 48 4.66 11.99 13.18
C LYS A 48 5.33 13.00 12.25
N VAL A 49 4.52 13.87 11.67
CA VAL A 49 4.97 15.03 10.88
C VAL A 49 4.75 16.26 11.73
N ASN A 50 5.82 16.94 12.11
CA ASN A 50 5.79 18.12 12.99
C ASN A 50 4.93 17.90 14.26
N GLY A 51 5.01 16.67 14.83
CA GLY A 51 4.28 16.27 16.03
C GLY A 51 2.92 15.61 15.83
N VAL A 52 2.33 15.67 14.65
CA VAL A 52 1.03 15.06 14.32
C VAL A 52 1.23 13.68 13.72
N GLU A 53 0.60 12.63 14.31
CA GLU A 53 0.71 11.26 13.84
C GLU A 53 -0.18 11.01 12.61
N LEU A 54 0.44 10.50 11.55
CA LEU A 54 -0.17 10.23 10.26
C LEU A 54 0.19 8.81 9.80
N ASN A 55 -0.66 8.19 8.97
CA ASN A 55 -0.40 6.87 8.38
C ASN A 55 0.24 7.02 7.00
N PHE A 56 1.43 6.45 6.83
CA PHE A 56 2.18 6.47 5.57
C PHE A 56 2.27 5.09 4.93
N LEU A 57 2.05 5.04 3.63
CA LEU A 57 2.46 3.90 2.80
C LEU A 57 3.98 3.90 2.69
N LEU A 58 4.63 2.80 3.06
CA LEU A 58 6.06 2.58 2.84
C LEU A 58 6.26 2.09 1.40
N ASP A 59 6.99 2.87 0.59
CA ASP A 59 7.11 2.64 -0.86
C ASP A 59 8.56 2.81 -1.34
N SER A 60 9.20 1.72 -1.73
CA SER A 60 10.56 1.73 -2.31
C SER A 60 10.59 2.18 -3.77
N GLY A 61 9.45 2.30 -4.42
CA GLY A 61 9.29 2.78 -5.80
C GLY A 61 9.18 4.31 -5.93
N VAL A 62 9.14 5.05 -4.81
CA VAL A 62 9.03 6.51 -4.77
C VAL A 62 10.29 7.14 -4.20
N GLU A 63 10.72 8.25 -4.76
CA GLU A 63 11.88 9.00 -4.27
C GLU A 63 11.49 9.94 -3.13
N GLU A 64 10.40 10.68 -3.32
CA GLU A 64 9.95 11.75 -2.45
C GLU A 64 9.14 11.23 -1.26
N THR A 65 8.95 12.10 -0.25
CA THR A 65 7.92 11.94 0.77
C THR A 65 6.74 12.82 0.41
N ILE A 66 5.58 12.23 0.25
CA ILE A 66 4.38 12.88 -0.27
C ILE A 66 3.26 12.79 0.76
N LEU A 67 2.60 13.92 1.00
CA LEU A 67 1.39 14.02 1.82
C LEU A 67 0.17 14.28 0.94
N PHE A 68 -0.95 13.71 1.32
CA PHE A 68 -2.26 13.95 0.73
C PHE A 68 -3.33 13.60 1.77
N SER A 69 -4.58 14.03 1.55
CA SER A 69 -5.73 13.63 2.35
C SER A 69 -5.50 13.71 3.87
N MET A 70 -5.59 14.91 4.42
CA MET A 70 -5.62 15.13 5.87
C MET A 70 -7.06 15.34 6.31
N GLU A 71 -7.46 14.74 7.44
CA GLU A 71 -8.74 15.03 8.06
C GLU A 71 -8.72 16.45 8.65
N GLU A 72 -9.85 17.15 8.65
CA GLU A 72 -9.95 18.54 9.14
C GLU A 72 -9.41 18.73 10.56
N GLN A 73 -9.45 17.70 11.39
CA GLN A 73 -8.96 17.74 12.78
C GLN A 73 -7.44 17.53 12.92
N GLN A 74 -6.75 17.14 11.84
CA GLN A 74 -5.30 16.92 11.84
C GLN A 74 -4.56 18.16 11.34
N GLY A 75 -4.55 19.24 12.12
CA GLY A 75 -3.82 20.44 11.78
C GLY A 75 -2.30 20.22 11.82
N VAL A 76 -1.67 19.91 10.70
CA VAL A 76 -0.20 19.90 10.57
C VAL A 76 0.29 21.27 10.17
N SER A 77 1.17 21.87 10.98
CA SER A 77 1.86 23.11 10.59
C SER A 77 3.06 22.79 9.69
N PHE A 78 3.13 23.40 8.53
CA PHE A 78 4.22 23.21 7.56
C PHE A 78 5.15 24.41 7.50
N ASN A 79 6.45 24.14 7.31
CA ASN A 79 7.48 25.16 7.22
C ASN A 79 7.85 25.41 5.75
N ASN A 80 8.29 26.66 5.43
CA ASN A 80 8.87 27.03 4.13
C ASN A 80 8.09 26.47 2.94
N VAL A 81 6.80 26.87 2.82
CA VAL A 81 5.88 26.34 1.83
C VAL A 81 5.97 27.12 0.52
N GLU A 82 6.15 26.38 -0.59
CA GLU A 82 6.18 26.91 -1.96
C GLU A 82 5.15 26.18 -2.82
N LYS A 83 4.46 26.90 -3.72
CA LYS A 83 3.57 26.30 -4.72
C LYS A 83 4.37 25.66 -5.83
N ILE A 84 4.00 24.47 -6.24
CA ILE A 84 4.65 23.71 -7.32
C ILE A 84 3.62 22.99 -8.19
N LYS A 85 4.07 22.49 -9.32
CA LYS A 85 3.32 21.56 -10.17
C LYS A 85 3.96 20.17 -10.13
N LEU A 86 3.16 19.15 -9.93
CA LEU A 86 3.58 17.74 -9.83
C LEU A 86 3.04 16.95 -11.01
N ARG A 87 3.81 15.92 -11.43
CA ARG A 87 3.37 14.90 -12.40
C ARG A 87 3.57 13.52 -11.83
N GLY A 88 2.59 12.62 -12.02
CA GLY A 88 2.62 11.25 -11.52
C GLY A 88 2.22 10.21 -12.56
N LEU A 89 2.03 8.96 -12.08
CA LEU A 89 1.42 7.86 -12.83
C LEU A 89 -0.07 8.13 -13.04
N GLY A 90 -0.59 7.93 -14.25
CA GLY A 90 -2.02 7.88 -14.55
C GLY A 90 -2.53 8.91 -15.57
N SER A 91 -2.13 10.18 -15.53
CA SER A 91 -2.54 11.20 -16.52
C SER A 91 -1.39 12.08 -17.01
N GLU A 92 -1.62 12.83 -18.09
CA GLU A 92 -0.68 13.82 -18.60
C GLU A 92 -0.80 15.18 -17.88
N GLU A 93 -1.83 15.36 -17.07
CA GLU A 93 -2.13 16.64 -16.42
C GLU A 93 -1.18 16.88 -15.24
N GLU A 94 -0.80 18.15 -15.10
CA GLU A 94 -0.05 18.62 -13.94
C GLU A 94 -1.01 18.86 -12.78
N ILE A 95 -0.66 18.35 -11.61
CA ILE A 95 -1.43 18.50 -10.38
C ILE A 95 -0.83 19.65 -9.57
N GLU A 96 -1.67 20.54 -9.07
CA GLU A 96 -1.23 21.56 -8.12
C GLU A 96 -0.80 20.91 -6.79
N GLY A 97 0.32 21.37 -6.27
CA GLY A 97 0.87 20.89 -5.02
C GLY A 97 1.68 21.95 -4.30
N LEU A 98 2.11 21.60 -3.10
CA LEU A 98 3.01 22.40 -2.28
C LEU A 98 4.29 21.61 -2.02
N LYS A 99 5.41 22.33 -1.94
CA LYS A 99 6.68 21.84 -1.45
C LYS A 99 6.94 22.50 -0.11
N SER A 100 7.25 21.72 0.93
CA SER A 100 7.55 22.23 2.26
C SER A 100 8.87 21.66 2.75
N ALA A 101 9.76 22.52 3.22
CA ALA A 101 11.09 22.17 3.73
C ALA A 101 11.15 22.35 5.26
N ASN A 102 12.24 21.86 5.88
CA ASN A 102 12.52 21.99 7.32
C ASN A 102 11.43 21.38 8.22
N ASN A 103 10.84 20.26 7.78
CA ASN A 103 9.90 19.51 8.59
C ASN A 103 10.61 18.45 9.42
N THR A 104 10.01 18.06 10.53
CA THR A 104 10.49 16.95 11.37
C THR A 104 9.59 15.75 11.18
N LEU A 105 10.19 14.62 10.80
CA LEU A 105 9.51 13.32 10.75
C LEU A 105 10.06 12.41 11.83
N GLU A 106 9.15 11.75 12.57
CA GLU A 106 9.54 10.89 13.69
C GLU A 106 8.65 9.66 13.79
N THR A 107 9.26 8.50 14.06
CA THR A 107 8.52 7.26 14.35
C THR A 107 9.35 6.35 15.27
N HIS A 108 8.81 5.97 16.45
CA HIS A 108 9.37 4.96 17.36
C HIS A 108 10.86 5.15 17.75
N GLY A 109 11.41 6.38 17.68
CA GLY A 109 12.82 6.66 17.94
C GLY A 109 13.70 6.65 16.68
N LEU A 110 13.11 6.67 15.50
CA LEU A 110 13.73 7.02 14.23
C LEU A 110 13.32 8.45 13.88
N LYS A 111 14.24 9.33 13.54
CA LYS A 111 13.95 10.76 13.32
C LYS A 111 14.71 11.31 12.12
N SER A 112 14.06 12.17 11.36
CA SER A 112 14.64 13.00 10.31
C SER A 112 14.30 14.46 10.60
N HIS A 113 15.30 15.34 10.58
CA HIS A 113 15.13 16.80 10.63
C HIS A 113 15.26 17.38 9.23
N ASN A 114 14.85 18.62 9.03
CA ASN A 114 14.94 19.30 7.73
C ASN A 114 14.35 18.50 6.56
N HIS A 115 13.33 17.67 6.85
CA HIS A 115 12.74 16.78 5.85
C HIS A 115 11.92 17.58 4.82
N LEU A 116 12.12 17.22 3.55
CA LEU A 116 11.40 17.80 2.43
C LEU A 116 10.11 17.00 2.19
N LEU A 117 8.98 17.71 2.14
CA LEU A 117 7.67 17.14 1.88
C LEU A 117 7.06 17.75 0.61
N TYR A 118 6.34 16.92 -0.13
CA TYR A 118 5.46 17.32 -1.21
C TYR A 118 4.02 17.08 -0.78
N ILE A 119 3.14 18.06 -0.98
CA ILE A 119 1.75 18.00 -0.53
C ILE A 119 0.87 18.12 -1.77
N ILE A 120 0.06 17.09 -2.01
CA ILE A 120 -0.92 17.06 -3.10
C ILE A 120 -2.22 17.67 -2.58
N LEU A 121 -2.72 18.69 -3.28
CA LEU A 121 -3.96 19.40 -2.92
C LEU A 121 -5.19 18.81 -3.61
N ASP A 122 -4.99 17.93 -4.59
CA ASP A 122 -6.09 17.32 -5.33
C ASP A 122 -6.84 16.31 -4.46
N GLN A 123 -8.08 16.64 -4.14
CA GLN A 123 -8.97 15.79 -3.32
C GLN A 123 -9.44 14.53 -4.06
N SER A 124 -9.33 14.47 -5.39
CA SER A 124 -9.66 13.27 -6.17
C SER A 124 -8.68 12.13 -5.90
N PHE A 125 -7.47 12.47 -5.43
CA PHE A 125 -6.47 11.50 -5.01
C PHE A 125 -6.72 11.03 -3.57
N ASN A 126 -7.63 10.06 -3.42
CA ASN A 126 -8.01 9.50 -2.11
C ASN A 126 -7.70 8.00 -2.05
N LEU A 127 -6.49 7.65 -1.57
CA LEU A 127 -6.12 6.25 -1.32
C LEU A 127 -6.88 5.64 -0.14
N SER A 128 -7.33 6.46 0.82
CA SER A 128 -8.02 5.97 2.02
C SER A 128 -9.28 5.19 1.68
N SER A 129 -10.06 5.66 0.70
CA SER A 129 -11.28 4.97 0.24
C SER A 129 -10.98 3.59 -0.35
N HIS A 130 -9.89 3.45 -1.11
CA HIS A 130 -9.48 2.19 -1.74
C HIS A 130 -8.81 1.21 -0.77
N ILE A 131 -8.17 1.72 0.28
CA ILE A 131 -7.45 0.91 1.28
C ILE A 131 -8.36 0.54 2.46
N GLY A 132 -9.32 1.40 2.77
CA GLY A 132 -10.26 1.18 3.89
C GLY A 132 -9.73 1.62 5.26
N ILE A 133 -8.63 2.35 5.29
CA ILE A 133 -8.10 3.05 6.46
C ILE A 133 -7.59 4.43 6.03
N PRO A 134 -7.48 5.41 6.95
CA PRO A 134 -6.81 6.66 6.64
C PRO A 134 -5.39 6.42 6.12
N VAL A 135 -5.06 6.95 4.95
CA VAL A 135 -3.74 6.99 4.34
C VAL A 135 -3.42 8.44 4.04
N ASN A 136 -2.44 8.99 4.75
CA ASN A 136 -2.15 10.42 4.73
C ASN A 136 -0.95 10.77 3.86
N GLY A 137 -0.10 9.77 3.52
CA GLY A 137 1.07 10.01 2.70
C GLY A 137 1.78 8.75 2.25
N ILE A 138 2.84 8.96 1.48
CA ILE A 138 3.78 7.94 1.01
C ILE A 138 5.18 8.36 1.43
N ILE A 139 5.97 7.42 1.93
CA ILE A 139 7.37 7.64 2.27
C ILE A 139 8.25 6.70 1.47
N GLY A 140 9.26 7.28 0.80
CA GLY A 140 10.12 6.59 -0.14
C GLY A 140 11.59 6.55 0.24
N TYR A 141 12.45 6.89 -0.72
CA TYR A 141 13.90 6.73 -0.70
C TYR A 141 14.57 7.17 0.59
N GLN A 142 14.20 8.32 1.16
CA GLN A 142 14.85 8.86 2.35
C GLN A 142 14.74 7.94 3.58
N PHE A 143 13.69 7.12 3.63
CA PHE A 143 13.53 6.13 4.71
C PHE A 143 14.52 4.96 4.58
N PHE A 144 14.89 4.60 3.35
CA PHE A 144 15.76 3.45 3.06
C PHE A 144 17.25 3.82 2.96
N LYS A 145 17.58 5.04 2.55
CA LYS A 145 18.88 5.48 2.02
C LYS A 145 20.09 5.03 2.84
N ASN A 146 20.09 5.30 4.15
CA ASN A 146 21.25 5.06 5.03
C ASN A 146 20.95 4.02 6.13
N ASN A 147 19.90 3.24 5.97
CA ASN A 147 19.45 2.31 6.97
C ASN A 147 19.37 0.88 6.41
N LEU A 148 19.63 -0.12 7.26
CA LEU A 148 19.25 -1.50 7.00
C LEU A 148 17.77 -1.67 7.37
N VAL A 149 16.88 -1.65 6.39
CA VAL A 149 15.43 -1.69 6.59
C VAL A 149 14.92 -3.11 6.41
N GLU A 150 14.59 -3.77 7.53
CA GLU A 150 13.94 -5.08 7.55
C GLU A 150 12.42 -4.93 7.55
N VAL A 151 11.74 -5.51 6.58
CA VAL A 151 10.28 -5.65 6.53
C VAL A 151 9.92 -7.10 6.86
N ASN A 152 9.41 -7.33 8.07
CA ASN A 152 8.97 -8.63 8.53
C ASN A 152 7.44 -8.74 8.41
N TYR A 153 6.97 -9.20 7.27
CA TYR A 153 5.54 -9.28 6.96
C TYR A 153 4.77 -10.22 7.90
N GLN A 154 5.41 -11.30 8.34
CA GLN A 154 4.77 -12.28 9.23
C GLN A 154 4.51 -11.70 10.62
N LYS A 155 5.47 -10.93 11.15
CA LYS A 155 5.36 -10.26 12.46
C LYS A 155 4.77 -8.86 12.36
N LYS A 156 4.47 -8.36 11.16
CA LYS A 156 3.97 -7.01 10.87
C LYS A 156 4.83 -5.93 11.54
N ARG A 157 6.16 -5.97 11.30
CA ARG A 157 7.13 -5.02 11.86
C ARG A 157 8.14 -4.61 10.81
N VAL A 158 8.38 -3.30 10.71
CA VAL A 158 9.57 -2.75 10.10
C VAL A 158 10.63 -2.62 11.19
N ILE A 159 11.83 -3.11 10.94
CA ILE A 159 12.94 -3.04 11.89
C ILE A 159 14.09 -2.30 11.20
N ILE A 160 14.46 -1.17 11.76
CA ILE A 160 15.62 -0.41 11.30
C ILE A 160 16.82 -0.85 12.13
N HIS A 161 17.84 -1.35 11.47
CA HIS A 161 19.10 -1.74 12.11
C HIS A 161 20.19 -0.73 11.78
N THR A 162 21.09 -0.48 12.73
CA THR A 162 22.33 0.24 12.43
C THR A 162 23.15 -0.57 11.43
N ASN A 163 23.66 0.11 10.38
CA ASN A 163 24.56 -0.52 9.40
C ASN A 163 25.97 -0.65 9.97
N ASN A 164 26.24 -1.77 10.66
CA ASN A 164 27.54 -2.08 11.23
C ASN A 164 27.94 -3.55 10.94
N LYS A 165 29.24 -3.85 11.02
CA LYS A 165 29.81 -5.16 10.72
C LYS A 165 29.09 -6.32 11.43
N LYS A 166 28.74 -6.14 12.72
CA LYS A 166 28.06 -7.16 13.53
C LYS A 166 26.66 -7.48 12.99
N ASN A 167 25.89 -6.47 12.59
CA ASN A 167 24.57 -6.66 12.00
C ASN A 167 24.67 -7.29 10.61
N GLN A 168 25.60 -6.83 9.78
CA GLN A 168 25.87 -7.39 8.46
C GLN A 168 26.24 -8.89 8.53
N GLU A 169 27.16 -9.28 9.41
CA GLU A 169 27.54 -10.68 9.59
C GLU A 169 26.35 -11.54 10.07
N ARG A 170 25.54 -11.03 10.99
CA ARG A 170 24.33 -11.73 11.48
C ARG A 170 23.30 -11.94 10.38
N ILE A 171 23.09 -10.92 9.54
CA ILE A 171 22.14 -10.96 8.42
C ILE A 171 22.65 -11.95 7.37
N ASN A 172 23.90 -11.85 6.94
CA ASN A 172 24.52 -12.73 5.95
C ASN A 172 24.43 -14.23 6.32
N LYS A 173 24.50 -14.55 7.62
CA LYS A 173 24.36 -15.95 8.11
C LYS A 173 22.93 -16.50 8.01
N LYS A 174 21.91 -15.66 7.94
CA LYS A 174 20.50 -16.06 8.07
C LYS A 174 19.65 -15.83 6.83
N PHE A 175 20.11 -15.00 5.94
CA PHE A 175 19.41 -14.54 4.76
C PHE A 175 20.21 -14.88 3.51
N LYS A 176 19.53 -15.12 2.41
CA LYS A 176 20.13 -15.11 1.08
C LYS A 176 20.41 -13.68 0.68
N THR A 177 21.65 -13.39 0.31
CA THR A 177 22.07 -12.07 -0.16
C THR A 177 22.01 -12.04 -1.69
N ILE A 178 21.35 -11.03 -2.24
CA ILE A 178 21.17 -10.81 -3.66
C ILE A 178 21.66 -9.41 -4.00
N PRO A 179 22.52 -9.23 -5.02
CA PRO A 179 22.94 -7.91 -5.46
C PRO A 179 21.78 -7.16 -6.11
N ILE A 180 21.68 -5.86 -5.83
CA ILE A 180 20.72 -4.95 -6.45
C ILE A 180 21.44 -3.72 -7.00
N THR A 181 20.77 -2.95 -7.86
CA THR A 181 21.23 -1.62 -8.27
C THR A 181 20.32 -0.55 -7.72
N ILE A 182 20.90 0.58 -7.34
CA ILE A 182 20.13 1.78 -6.97
C ILE A 182 20.28 2.78 -8.11
N GLU A 183 19.18 3.04 -8.81
CA GLU A 183 19.15 3.95 -9.94
C GLU A 183 17.99 4.93 -9.76
N ARG A 184 18.25 6.23 -9.87
CA ARG A 184 17.27 7.28 -9.56
C ARG A 184 16.55 7.02 -8.23
N SER A 185 17.34 6.81 -7.19
CA SER A 185 16.86 6.59 -5.82
C SER A 185 15.97 5.34 -5.60
N LYS A 186 15.92 4.40 -6.57
CA LYS A 186 15.05 3.23 -6.55
C LYS A 186 15.83 1.93 -6.68
N PRO A 187 15.41 0.83 -6.00
CA PRO A 187 16.13 -0.45 -6.01
C PRO A 187 15.67 -1.34 -7.17
N TYR A 188 16.62 -1.89 -7.90
CA TYR A 188 16.36 -2.82 -9.01
C TYR A 188 17.07 -4.14 -8.80
N ILE A 189 16.39 -5.23 -9.20
CA ILE A 189 16.88 -6.60 -9.14
C ILE A 189 16.83 -7.26 -10.51
N MET A 190 17.78 -8.15 -10.78
CA MET A 190 17.72 -9.05 -11.94
C MET A 190 16.97 -10.32 -11.56
N ALA A 191 16.01 -10.69 -12.37
CA ALA A 191 15.15 -11.86 -12.24
C ALA A 191 15.03 -12.57 -13.59
N ASN A 192 14.34 -13.72 -13.64
CA ASN A 192 14.03 -14.45 -14.86
C ASN A 192 12.55 -14.76 -14.94
N ALA A 193 11.91 -14.45 -16.07
CA ALA A 193 10.55 -14.85 -16.40
C ALA A 193 10.58 -16.00 -17.41
N VAL A 194 9.79 -17.05 -17.19
CA VAL A 194 9.61 -18.13 -18.17
C VAL A 194 8.25 -17.94 -18.84
N VAL A 195 8.29 -17.49 -20.09
CA VAL A 195 7.11 -17.27 -20.93
C VAL A 195 7.24 -18.18 -22.15
N ASP A 196 6.23 -19.01 -22.43
CA ASP A 196 6.22 -19.96 -23.53
C ASP A 196 7.50 -20.81 -23.63
N SER A 197 8.00 -21.28 -22.47
CA SER A 197 9.22 -22.08 -22.31
C SER A 197 10.54 -21.35 -22.65
N VAL A 198 10.51 -20.03 -22.77
CA VAL A 198 11.70 -19.19 -23.00
C VAL A 198 12.05 -18.46 -21.70
N ASP A 199 13.33 -18.56 -21.28
CA ASP A 199 13.86 -17.80 -20.16
C ASP A 199 14.22 -16.37 -20.60
N ILE A 200 13.58 -15.39 -19.98
CA ILE A 200 13.74 -13.97 -20.30
C ILE A 200 14.31 -13.24 -19.09
N PRO A 201 15.54 -12.69 -19.19
CA PRO A 201 16.08 -11.84 -18.14
C PRO A 201 15.22 -10.59 -17.90
N ALA A 202 14.89 -10.31 -16.64
CA ALA A 202 13.98 -9.27 -16.25
C ALA A 202 14.62 -8.34 -15.20
N LYS A 203 14.92 -7.10 -15.58
CA LYS A 203 15.29 -6.05 -14.62
C LYS A 203 14.02 -5.45 -14.03
N LEU A 204 13.79 -5.67 -12.75
CA LEU A 204 12.59 -5.25 -12.03
C LEU A 204 12.88 -4.23 -10.95
N LEU A 205 11.99 -3.26 -10.79
CA LEU A 205 11.92 -2.42 -9.60
C LEU A 205 11.44 -3.27 -8.41
N ILE A 206 12.12 -3.21 -7.28
CA ILE A 206 11.62 -3.75 -6.01
C ILE A 206 10.66 -2.70 -5.43
N ASP A 207 9.37 -3.02 -5.39
CA ASP A 207 8.31 -2.05 -5.19
C ASP A 207 7.38 -2.49 -4.03
N ILE A 208 7.67 -2.01 -2.80
CA ILE A 208 6.87 -2.30 -1.61
C ILE A 208 5.50 -1.59 -1.69
N GLY A 209 5.41 -0.50 -2.46
CA GLY A 209 4.19 0.26 -2.72
C GLY A 209 3.26 -0.37 -3.76
N ASN A 210 3.64 -1.48 -4.37
CA ASN A 210 2.82 -2.23 -5.33
C ASN A 210 2.22 -3.47 -4.66
N SER A 211 0.90 -3.63 -4.71
CA SER A 211 0.18 -4.76 -4.08
C SER A 211 0.26 -6.07 -4.86
N ASP A 212 0.57 -6.03 -6.16
CA ASP A 212 0.60 -7.19 -7.04
C ASP A 212 1.87 -8.05 -6.86
N ALA A 213 1.92 -9.20 -7.52
CA ALA A 213 3.12 -10.04 -7.54
C ALA A 213 4.19 -9.45 -8.46
N PHE A 214 3.84 -9.30 -9.72
CA PHE A 214 4.72 -8.73 -10.75
C PHE A 214 3.91 -7.83 -11.69
N TRP A 215 4.50 -6.70 -12.02
CA TRP A 215 4.11 -5.91 -13.19
C TRP A 215 5.14 -6.15 -14.28
N ILE A 216 4.70 -6.39 -15.50
CA ILE A 216 5.56 -6.50 -16.67
C ILE A 216 5.05 -5.55 -17.74
N PHE A 217 5.95 -4.71 -18.25
CA PHE A 217 5.66 -3.83 -19.36
C PHE A 217 5.84 -4.64 -20.67
N GLU A 218 4.77 -4.72 -21.44
CA GLU A 218 4.82 -5.42 -22.72
C GLU A 218 5.94 -4.85 -23.60
N ASN A 219 6.74 -5.73 -24.20
CA ASN A 219 7.88 -5.39 -25.04
C ASN A 219 8.09 -6.47 -26.10
N ASP A 220 9.14 -6.33 -26.92
CA ASP A 220 9.40 -7.28 -28.01
C ASP A 220 9.67 -8.72 -27.54
N LYS A 221 10.16 -8.92 -26.32
CA LYS A 221 10.49 -10.23 -25.75
C LYS A 221 9.37 -10.84 -24.93
N ILE A 222 8.59 -10.00 -24.23
CA ILE A 222 7.49 -10.44 -23.37
C ILE A 222 6.20 -9.81 -23.88
N LYS A 223 5.35 -10.64 -24.46
CA LYS A 223 4.02 -10.28 -24.93
C LYS A 223 2.96 -10.72 -23.94
N LEU A 224 1.81 -10.06 -23.97
CA LEU A 224 0.65 -10.45 -23.19
C LEU A 224 0.25 -11.90 -23.54
N PRO A 225 0.19 -12.83 -22.58
CA PRO A 225 -0.26 -14.21 -22.83
C PRO A 225 -1.68 -14.24 -23.44
N LYS A 226 -1.97 -15.26 -24.28
CA LYS A 226 -3.28 -15.42 -24.90
C LYS A 226 -4.43 -15.54 -23.89
N LYS A 227 -4.17 -16.24 -22.77
CA LYS A 227 -5.12 -16.35 -21.67
C LYS A 227 -4.91 -15.20 -20.71
N ASN A 228 -5.72 -14.16 -20.82
CA ASN A 228 -5.68 -12.94 -20.02
C ASN A 228 -7.08 -12.31 -19.94
N PHE A 229 -7.24 -11.34 -19.07
CA PHE A 229 -8.42 -10.49 -19.02
C PHE A 229 -8.02 -9.04 -18.67
N PRO A 230 -8.80 -8.01 -19.12
CA PRO A 230 -8.60 -6.63 -18.71
C PRO A 230 -8.97 -6.46 -17.23
N ASP A 231 -8.20 -5.69 -16.49
CA ASP A 231 -8.43 -5.45 -15.06
C ASP A 231 -7.98 -4.06 -14.63
N PHE A 232 -8.63 -3.54 -13.60
CA PHE A 232 -8.16 -2.37 -12.86
C PHE A 232 -6.97 -2.78 -11.99
N LEU A 233 -5.79 -2.23 -12.26
CA LEU A 233 -4.54 -2.60 -11.59
C LEU A 233 -4.24 -1.75 -10.34
N GLY A 234 -4.91 -0.60 -10.21
CA GLY A 234 -4.72 0.27 -9.06
C GLY A 234 -4.91 1.74 -9.37
N LYS A 235 -4.58 2.60 -8.41
CA LYS A 235 -4.65 4.05 -8.55
C LYS A 235 -3.26 4.67 -8.42
N GLY A 236 -2.84 5.39 -9.44
CA GLY A 236 -1.63 6.21 -9.42
C GLY A 236 -1.94 7.65 -9.00
N PHE A 237 -0.91 8.50 -8.87
CA PHE A 237 -1.06 9.90 -8.48
C PHE A 237 -1.92 10.73 -9.45
N SER A 238 -1.93 10.37 -10.72
CA SER A 238 -2.64 11.13 -11.76
C SER A 238 -3.84 10.36 -12.33
N GLY A 239 -4.32 9.32 -11.66
CA GLY A 239 -5.51 8.60 -12.10
C GLY A 239 -5.42 7.07 -11.99
N ASP A 240 -6.39 6.43 -12.61
CA ASP A 240 -6.54 4.99 -12.59
C ASP A 240 -5.49 4.31 -13.50
N VAL A 241 -5.01 3.16 -13.08
CA VAL A 241 -4.08 2.32 -13.85
C VAL A 241 -4.85 1.10 -14.35
N GLU A 242 -5.06 1.06 -15.63
CA GLU A 242 -5.71 -0.04 -16.34
C GLU A 242 -4.67 -0.95 -17.00
N GLY A 243 -5.07 -2.17 -17.31
CA GLY A 243 -4.22 -3.14 -18.00
C GLY A 243 -4.83 -4.53 -18.01
N HIS A 244 -3.99 -5.55 -18.14
CA HIS A 244 -4.42 -6.94 -18.23
C HIS A 244 -3.76 -7.79 -17.14
N ARG A 245 -4.47 -8.84 -16.71
CA ARG A 245 -3.92 -9.90 -15.86
C ARG A 245 -3.76 -11.18 -16.64
N ALA A 246 -2.65 -11.87 -16.38
CA ALA A 246 -2.35 -13.18 -16.93
C ALA A 246 -1.58 -14.03 -15.90
N LYS A 247 -1.42 -15.32 -16.17
CA LYS A 247 -0.46 -16.20 -15.50
C LYS A 247 0.65 -16.57 -16.48
N ILE A 248 1.89 -16.65 -15.99
CA ILE A 248 3.00 -17.25 -16.73
C ILE A 248 3.45 -18.54 -16.06
N ALA A 249 4.26 -19.34 -16.75
CA ALA A 249 4.67 -20.64 -16.23
C ALA A 249 5.49 -20.54 -14.94
N LYS A 250 6.46 -19.62 -14.92
CA LYS A 250 7.39 -19.46 -13.80
C LYS A 250 8.01 -18.06 -13.79
N PHE A 251 8.32 -17.60 -12.59
CA PHE A 251 9.15 -16.43 -12.34
C PHE A 251 10.23 -16.80 -11.32
N SER A 252 11.46 -16.35 -11.48
CA SER A 252 12.56 -16.68 -10.56
C SER A 252 13.33 -15.43 -10.14
N ILE A 253 13.61 -15.34 -8.85
CA ILE A 253 14.52 -14.35 -8.26
C ILE A 253 15.65 -15.12 -7.59
N ASP A 254 16.85 -15.12 -8.18
CA ASP A 254 17.97 -15.98 -7.78
C ASP A 254 17.49 -17.45 -7.65
N GLU A 255 17.65 -18.10 -6.50
CA GLU A 255 17.22 -19.47 -6.21
C GLU A 255 15.72 -19.63 -5.87
N PHE A 256 14.98 -18.54 -5.86
CA PHE A 256 13.56 -18.55 -5.46
C PHE A 256 12.64 -18.62 -6.68
N ASP A 257 12.01 -19.77 -6.85
CA ASP A 257 11.08 -20.04 -7.94
C ASP A 257 9.63 -19.81 -7.52
N PHE A 258 8.87 -19.11 -8.35
CA PHE A 258 7.44 -18.89 -8.21
C PHE A 258 6.71 -19.54 -9.38
N LYS A 259 5.89 -20.56 -9.07
CA LYS A 259 5.12 -21.30 -10.07
C LYS A 259 3.80 -20.61 -10.35
N LYS A 260 3.46 -20.47 -11.62
CA LYS A 260 2.20 -19.87 -12.11
C LYS A 260 1.84 -18.54 -11.40
N PRO A 261 2.79 -17.59 -11.27
CA PRO A 261 2.46 -16.32 -10.66
C PRO A 261 1.48 -15.52 -11.53
N THR A 262 0.62 -14.75 -10.86
CA THR A 262 -0.22 -13.74 -11.51
C THR A 262 0.64 -12.55 -11.89
N ILE A 263 0.52 -12.09 -13.14
CA ILE A 263 1.24 -10.92 -13.66
C ILE A 263 0.23 -9.90 -14.15
N ALA A 264 0.48 -8.65 -13.82
CA ALA A 264 -0.22 -7.51 -14.38
C ALA A 264 0.61 -6.92 -15.53
N PHE A 265 -0.06 -6.61 -16.63
CA PHE A 265 0.46 -5.93 -17.81
C PHE A 265 -0.23 -4.57 -17.90
N PRO A 266 0.34 -3.50 -17.34
CA PRO A 266 -0.24 -2.16 -17.43
C PRO A 266 -0.28 -1.70 -18.88
N ASP A 267 -1.35 -1.01 -19.26
CA ASP A 267 -1.48 -0.39 -20.57
C ASP A 267 -0.40 0.67 -20.77
N SER A 268 0.08 0.80 -21.98
CA SER A 268 1.14 1.76 -22.33
C SER A 268 0.76 3.21 -21.98
N THR A 269 -0.50 3.57 -22.08
CA THR A 269 -1.04 4.87 -21.67
C THR A 269 -0.89 5.12 -20.18
N SER A 270 -1.12 4.11 -19.34
CA SER A 270 -1.00 4.21 -17.88
C SER A 270 0.44 4.40 -17.40
N ILE A 271 1.44 3.97 -18.18
CA ILE A 271 2.86 4.02 -17.81
C ILE A 271 3.68 5.03 -18.64
N LYS A 272 3.06 5.76 -19.56
CA LYS A 272 3.72 6.69 -20.48
C LYS A 272 4.61 7.72 -19.77
N ASN A 273 4.15 8.21 -18.61
CA ASN A 273 4.85 9.23 -17.82
C ASN A 273 5.87 8.67 -16.82
N VAL A 274 6.02 7.33 -16.75
CA VAL A 274 7.02 6.72 -15.87
C VAL A 274 8.42 6.94 -16.43
N ARG A 275 9.26 7.61 -15.66
CA ARG A 275 10.68 7.78 -15.99
C ARG A 275 11.40 6.44 -15.85
N MET A 276 11.47 5.68 -16.93
CA MET A 276 12.14 4.38 -16.97
C MET A 276 13.66 4.53 -16.84
N VAL A 277 14.28 3.57 -16.15
CA VAL A 277 15.74 3.35 -16.23
C VAL A 277 16.03 2.36 -17.35
N PRO A 278 17.22 2.39 -17.96
CA PRO A 278 17.58 1.46 -19.03
C PRO A 278 17.41 0.00 -18.61
N GLY A 279 16.76 -0.78 -19.46
CA GLY A 279 16.57 -2.22 -19.27
C GLY A 279 15.48 -2.61 -18.24
N ARG A 280 14.82 -1.66 -17.56
CA ARG A 280 13.68 -1.99 -16.69
C ARG A 280 12.51 -2.47 -17.54
N ILE A 281 11.98 -3.65 -17.18
CA ILE A 281 10.80 -4.24 -17.85
C ILE A 281 9.60 -4.43 -16.92
N GLY A 282 9.71 -4.03 -15.65
CA GLY A 282 8.59 -4.17 -14.73
C GLY A 282 8.93 -3.87 -13.28
N SER A 283 8.14 -4.47 -12.37
CA SER A 283 8.37 -4.43 -10.93
C SER A 283 7.97 -5.74 -10.23
N VAL A 284 8.57 -6.00 -9.07
CA VAL A 284 8.17 -7.04 -8.12
C VAL A 284 7.55 -6.39 -6.91
N GLY A 285 6.31 -6.78 -6.57
CA GLY A 285 5.52 -6.13 -5.55
C GLY A 285 5.26 -6.96 -4.30
N GLY A 286 4.36 -6.43 -3.46
CA GLY A 286 4.06 -6.93 -2.12
C GLY A 286 3.56 -8.36 -2.08
N GLU A 287 2.86 -8.86 -3.11
CA GLU A 287 2.41 -10.26 -3.15
C GLU A 287 3.59 -11.25 -3.17
N VAL A 288 4.72 -10.90 -3.78
CA VAL A 288 5.97 -11.68 -3.71
C VAL A 288 6.74 -11.36 -2.45
N LEU A 289 6.93 -10.07 -2.13
CA LEU A 289 7.76 -9.63 -1.01
C LEU A 289 7.23 -10.14 0.34
N LYS A 290 5.90 -10.21 0.52
CA LYS A 290 5.27 -10.75 1.76
C LYS A 290 5.60 -12.21 2.05
N ARG A 291 6.12 -12.96 1.07
CA ARG A 291 6.54 -14.37 1.19
C ARG A 291 7.90 -14.53 1.87
N PHE A 292 8.53 -13.38 2.16
CA PHE A 292 9.84 -13.31 2.80
C PHE A 292 9.82 -12.39 4.03
N THR A 293 10.87 -12.50 4.85
CA THR A 293 11.41 -11.36 5.56
C THR A 293 12.42 -10.72 4.63
N VAL A 294 12.23 -9.45 4.32
CA VAL A 294 13.01 -8.68 3.34
C VAL A 294 13.88 -7.69 4.08
N ILE A 295 15.18 -7.58 3.75
CA ILE A 295 16.02 -6.47 4.21
C ILE A 295 16.58 -5.75 2.98
N LEU A 296 16.41 -4.44 2.95
CA LEU A 296 16.98 -3.55 1.94
C LEU A 296 18.16 -2.80 2.53
N ASP A 297 19.27 -2.86 1.85
CA ASP A 297 20.51 -2.13 2.11
C ASP A 297 20.87 -1.33 0.86
N TYR A 298 20.51 -0.05 0.86
CA TYR A 298 20.73 0.82 -0.30
C TYR A 298 22.21 1.24 -0.40
N GLU A 299 22.89 1.38 0.74
CA GLU A 299 24.29 1.80 0.81
C GLU A 299 25.19 0.73 0.16
N ASP A 300 25.08 -0.52 0.61
CA ASP A 300 25.84 -1.65 0.10
C ASP A 300 25.21 -2.31 -1.15
N LYS A 301 24.06 -1.81 -1.62
CA LYS A 301 23.31 -2.31 -2.79
C LYS A 301 23.00 -3.81 -2.69
N LYS A 302 22.41 -4.21 -1.56
CA LYS A 302 22.05 -5.60 -1.25
C LYS A 302 20.57 -5.72 -0.89
N LEU A 303 19.99 -6.80 -1.37
CA LEU A 303 18.70 -7.32 -0.91
C LEU A 303 18.96 -8.62 -0.16
N PHE A 304 18.39 -8.73 1.02
CA PHE A 304 18.46 -9.97 1.79
C PHE A 304 17.06 -10.57 1.89
N LEU A 305 16.92 -11.83 1.49
CA LEU A 305 15.66 -12.54 1.52
C LEU A 305 15.75 -13.79 2.41
N LYS A 306 14.71 -13.97 3.23
CA LYS A 306 14.52 -15.18 4.02
C LYS A 306 13.08 -15.63 3.88
N LYS A 307 12.85 -16.84 3.31
CA LYS A 307 11.50 -17.43 3.20
C LYS A 307 10.78 -17.43 4.55
N ASN A 308 9.50 -17.13 4.52
CA ASN A 308 8.60 -17.29 5.65
C ASN A 308 7.53 -18.36 5.36
N SER A 309 6.57 -18.57 6.26
CA SER A 309 5.53 -19.59 6.11
C SER A 309 4.63 -19.40 4.89
N LYS A 310 4.59 -18.20 4.32
CA LYS A 310 3.76 -17.86 3.15
C LYS A 310 4.46 -18.09 1.80
N PHE A 311 5.72 -18.58 1.80
CA PHE A 311 6.48 -18.72 0.57
C PHE A 311 5.79 -19.58 -0.49
N SER A 312 5.15 -20.66 -0.05
CA SER A 312 4.48 -21.64 -0.92
C SER A 312 2.98 -21.36 -1.13
N ASP A 313 2.43 -20.26 -0.57
CA ASP A 313 1.02 -19.91 -0.77
C ASP A 313 0.72 -19.75 -2.27
N PRO A 314 -0.44 -20.18 -2.78
CA PRO A 314 -0.81 -19.98 -4.17
C PRO A 314 -0.93 -18.48 -4.50
N PHE A 315 -0.75 -18.15 -5.78
CA PHE A 315 -1.07 -16.81 -6.29
C PHE A 315 -2.56 -16.73 -6.60
N THR A 316 -3.23 -15.78 -6.00
CA THR A 316 -4.67 -15.56 -6.16
C THR A 316 -4.92 -14.17 -6.74
N TYR A 317 -6.09 -14.00 -7.35
CA TYR A 317 -6.57 -12.72 -7.85
C TYR A 317 -8.07 -12.59 -7.59
N ASN A 318 -8.62 -11.40 -7.81
CA ASN A 318 -10.06 -11.16 -7.65
C ASN A 318 -10.85 -11.86 -8.76
N LYS A 319 -11.54 -12.93 -8.39
CA LYS A 319 -12.32 -13.77 -9.32
C LYS A 319 -13.74 -13.25 -9.54
N SER A 320 -14.23 -12.37 -8.70
CA SER A 320 -15.56 -11.78 -8.85
C SER A 320 -15.64 -10.77 -9.98
N GLY A 321 -14.57 -10.01 -10.18
CA GLY A 321 -14.49 -8.91 -11.14
C GLY A 321 -15.02 -7.58 -10.63
N ILE A 322 -15.39 -7.43 -9.34
CA ILE A 322 -15.75 -6.13 -8.77
C ILE A 322 -14.61 -5.53 -7.96
N THR A 323 -14.47 -4.22 -8.05
CA THR A 323 -13.62 -3.45 -7.12
C THR A 323 -14.52 -2.69 -6.16
N VAL A 324 -14.27 -2.84 -4.87
CA VAL A 324 -15.05 -2.23 -3.78
C VAL A 324 -14.21 -1.17 -3.09
N GLN A 325 -14.84 -0.05 -2.71
CA GLN A 325 -14.23 1.00 -1.91
C GLN A 325 -15.16 1.50 -0.81
N HIS A 326 -14.62 2.27 0.13
CA HIS A 326 -15.41 3.06 1.07
C HIS A 326 -16.10 4.22 0.36
N ASN A 327 -17.40 4.40 0.64
CA ASN A 327 -18.19 5.55 0.19
C ASN A 327 -18.81 6.27 1.40
N GLY A 328 -17.96 6.82 2.26
CA GLY A 328 -18.39 7.55 3.45
C GLY A 328 -18.88 6.65 4.59
N LEU A 329 -19.62 7.27 5.51
CA LEU A 329 -20.13 6.67 6.74
C LEU A 329 -21.65 6.86 6.84
N GLN A 330 -22.32 5.87 7.41
CA GLN A 330 -23.75 5.95 7.74
C GLN A 330 -24.00 5.73 9.23
N TRP A 331 -25.06 6.37 9.76
CA TRP A 331 -25.50 6.09 11.10
C TRP A 331 -26.22 4.73 11.14
N VAL A 332 -25.77 3.85 12.03
CA VAL A 332 -26.42 2.57 12.31
C VAL A 332 -26.84 2.55 13.75
N GLN A 333 -28.12 2.22 13.98
CA GLN A 333 -28.66 1.96 15.29
C GLN A 333 -28.46 0.50 15.65
N GLU A 334 -27.77 0.23 16.73
CA GLU A 334 -27.61 -1.11 17.32
C GLU A 334 -28.40 -1.17 18.63
N THR A 335 -29.21 -2.23 18.79
CA THR A 335 -29.89 -2.50 20.05
C THR A 335 -28.99 -3.33 20.94
N VAL A 336 -28.65 -2.82 22.12
CA VAL A 336 -27.84 -3.52 23.12
C VAL A 336 -28.77 -3.98 24.23
N HIS A 337 -28.91 -5.32 24.43
CA HIS A 337 -29.56 -5.87 25.58
C HIS A 337 -28.66 -5.68 26.81
N LEU A 338 -29.17 -5.06 27.86
CA LEU A 338 -28.51 -5.01 29.15
C LEU A 338 -29.03 -6.18 29.99
N GLU A 339 -28.21 -7.17 30.23
CA GLU A 339 -28.49 -8.16 31.28
C GLU A 339 -28.33 -7.46 32.64
N THR A 340 -29.44 -7.13 33.26
CA THR A 340 -29.45 -6.71 34.67
C THR A 340 -29.34 -7.98 35.50
N VAL A 341 -28.20 -8.17 36.15
CA VAL A 341 -28.07 -9.19 37.21
C VAL A 341 -28.77 -8.62 38.46
N HIS A 342 -29.99 -9.07 38.73
CA HIS A 342 -30.64 -8.80 40.01
C HIS A 342 -29.96 -9.67 41.07
N VAL A 343 -29.18 -9.07 41.94
CA VAL A 343 -28.73 -9.71 43.18
C VAL A 343 -29.87 -9.63 44.16
N ALA A 344 -30.59 -10.75 44.38
CA ALA A 344 -31.64 -10.80 45.40
C ALA A 344 -31.00 -10.53 46.79
N THR A 345 -31.39 -9.46 47.41
CA THR A 345 -30.89 -9.03 48.71
C THR A 345 -31.76 -9.47 49.87
N SER A 346 -32.97 -10.00 49.56
CA SER A 346 -33.90 -10.53 50.59
C SER A 346 -34.80 -11.65 50.07
N ALA A 347 -35.39 -12.45 50.98
CA ALA A 347 -36.30 -13.55 50.62
C ALA A 347 -37.62 -13.06 49.98
N SER A 348 -37.98 -11.79 50.11
CA SER A 348 -39.13 -11.15 49.47
C SER A 348 -38.90 -10.90 47.95
N ASP A 349 -37.67 -10.71 47.55
CA ASP A 349 -37.30 -10.46 46.16
C ASP A 349 -37.45 -11.71 45.27
N LEU A 350 -37.65 -12.87 45.88
CA LEU A 350 -37.79 -14.18 45.18
C LEU A 350 -39.28 -14.47 44.78
N ARG A 351 -40.24 -13.60 45.11
CA ARG A 351 -41.68 -13.82 44.89
C ARG A 351 -42.36 -12.89 43.91
N GLU A 352 -41.67 -11.89 43.39
CA GLU A 352 -42.21 -11.08 42.29
C GLU A 352 -41.99 -11.78 40.97
N ASP A 353 -43.09 -12.07 40.26
CA ASP A 353 -43.06 -12.54 38.87
C ASP A 353 -42.12 -11.67 38.07
N GLU A 354 -41.09 -12.30 37.46
CA GLU A 354 -40.13 -11.68 36.57
C GLU A 354 -40.86 -10.93 35.44
N LYS A 355 -41.23 -9.67 35.67
CA LYS A 355 -41.29 -8.75 34.54
C LYS A 355 -39.89 -8.57 34.05
N LYS A 356 -39.58 -9.30 32.94
CA LYS A 356 -38.41 -9.00 32.13
C LYS A 356 -38.53 -7.53 31.72
N ASP A 357 -37.89 -6.66 32.46
CA ASP A 357 -37.59 -5.31 32.01
C ASP A 357 -36.63 -5.49 30.83
N ASP A 358 -37.19 -5.50 29.62
CA ASP A 358 -36.43 -5.42 28.39
C ASP A 358 -35.75 -4.05 28.32
N ASN A 359 -34.71 -3.86 29.14
CA ASN A 359 -33.88 -2.66 29.12
C ASN A 359 -33.03 -2.67 27.87
N PHE A 360 -33.58 -2.20 26.76
CA PHE A 360 -32.87 -1.96 25.52
C PHE A 360 -32.19 -0.60 25.59
N ARG A 361 -30.88 -0.53 25.33
CA ARG A 361 -30.18 0.71 24.97
C ARG A 361 -29.95 0.76 23.49
N TYR A 362 -30.29 1.87 22.88
CA TYR A 362 -29.93 2.15 21.50
C TYR A 362 -28.55 2.78 21.48
N LYS A 363 -27.63 2.17 20.72
CA LYS A 363 -26.31 2.69 20.45
C LYS A 363 -26.27 3.12 18.99
N PHE A 364 -25.98 4.39 18.76
CA PHE A 364 -25.75 4.91 17.40
C PHE A 364 -24.27 4.92 17.10
N GLN A 365 -23.88 4.38 15.96
CA GLN A 365 -22.48 4.35 15.50
C GLN A 365 -22.40 4.70 14.03
N LEU A 366 -21.35 5.45 13.67
CA LEU A 366 -21.00 5.64 12.27
C LEU A 366 -20.31 4.37 11.76
N LYS A 367 -20.84 3.79 10.71
CA LYS A 367 -20.34 2.57 10.07
C LYS A 367 -20.01 2.85 8.61
N PRO A 368 -18.95 2.19 8.06
CA PRO A 368 -18.58 2.37 6.66
C PRO A 368 -19.67 1.91 5.69
N VAL A 369 -19.84 2.67 4.64
CA VAL A 369 -20.60 2.30 3.44
C VAL A 369 -19.62 1.80 2.40
N TYR A 370 -19.97 0.76 1.65
CA TYR A 370 -19.16 0.19 0.58
C TYR A 370 -19.88 0.32 -0.75
N GLU A 371 -19.13 0.73 -1.77
CA GLU A 371 -19.62 0.93 -3.14
C GLU A 371 -18.78 0.10 -4.12
N ILE A 372 -19.42 -0.41 -5.16
CA ILE A 372 -18.75 -1.02 -6.31
C ILE A 372 -18.29 0.08 -7.26
N VAL A 373 -16.98 0.30 -7.37
CA VAL A 373 -16.41 1.37 -8.20
C VAL A 373 -15.95 0.89 -9.57
N ASN A 374 -15.75 -0.40 -9.73
CA ASN A 374 -15.44 -1.01 -11.01
C ASN A 374 -16.05 -2.40 -11.12
N VAL A 375 -16.52 -2.76 -12.32
CA VAL A 375 -16.98 -4.09 -12.67
C VAL A 375 -16.24 -4.52 -13.94
N ARG A 376 -15.41 -5.54 -13.81
CA ARG A 376 -14.61 -6.09 -14.91
C ARG A 376 -15.51 -6.68 -16.00
N LYS A 377 -15.23 -6.31 -17.25
CA LYS A 377 -15.93 -6.80 -18.43
C LYS A 377 -15.83 -8.34 -18.53
N ASN A 378 -16.95 -8.98 -18.88
CA ASN A 378 -17.13 -10.43 -18.99
C ASN A 378 -16.93 -11.22 -17.67
N SER A 379 -16.79 -10.56 -16.52
CA SER A 379 -16.70 -11.22 -15.22
C SER A 379 -18.00 -11.84 -14.74
N ALA A 380 -17.93 -12.68 -13.72
CA ALA A 380 -19.11 -13.25 -13.08
C ALA A 380 -20.05 -12.17 -12.52
N ALA A 381 -19.49 -11.08 -12.00
CA ALA A 381 -20.26 -9.95 -11.49
C ALA A 381 -21.00 -9.18 -12.60
N GLU A 382 -20.34 -8.89 -13.73
CA GLU A 382 -21.01 -8.22 -14.86
C GLU A 382 -22.13 -9.09 -15.44
N LYS A 383 -21.86 -10.38 -15.65
CA LYS A 383 -22.84 -11.33 -16.18
C LYS A 383 -24.11 -11.46 -15.32
N CYS A 384 -23.99 -11.31 -14.00
CA CYS A 384 -25.15 -11.31 -13.12
C CYS A 384 -25.86 -9.95 -13.03
N GLY A 385 -25.29 -8.87 -13.57
CA GLY A 385 -25.92 -7.55 -13.66
C GLY A 385 -25.50 -6.52 -12.61
N LEU A 386 -24.42 -6.79 -11.84
CA LEU A 386 -23.79 -5.78 -10.97
C LEU A 386 -23.20 -4.65 -11.81
N LYS A 387 -23.22 -3.42 -11.28
CA LYS A 387 -22.76 -2.21 -11.96
C LYS A 387 -21.92 -1.33 -11.05
N ARG A 388 -21.12 -0.48 -11.66
CA ARG A 388 -20.48 0.64 -10.97
C ARG A 388 -21.55 1.55 -10.35
N GLY A 389 -21.32 2.00 -9.12
CA GLY A 389 -22.23 2.84 -8.34
C GLY A 389 -23.18 2.05 -7.43
N ASP A 390 -23.20 0.71 -7.50
CA ASP A 390 -24.00 -0.11 -6.60
C ASP A 390 -23.50 0.01 -5.17
N ILE A 391 -24.39 0.36 -4.23
CA ILE A 391 -24.07 0.40 -2.79
C ILE A 391 -24.34 -0.98 -2.19
N ILE A 392 -23.37 -1.56 -1.54
CA ILE A 392 -23.47 -2.92 -0.98
C ILE A 392 -24.28 -2.87 0.34
N ILE A 393 -25.40 -3.60 0.39
CA ILE A 393 -26.27 -3.72 1.55
C ILE A 393 -25.99 -5.01 2.33
N SER A 394 -25.70 -6.11 1.65
CA SER A 394 -25.28 -7.34 2.31
C SER A 394 -24.36 -8.18 1.40
N ILE A 395 -23.48 -8.96 2.02
CA ILE A 395 -22.65 -9.99 1.38
C ILE A 395 -22.86 -11.28 2.17
N ASN A 396 -23.32 -12.33 1.48
CA ASN A 396 -23.65 -13.62 2.09
C ASN A 396 -24.53 -13.47 3.35
N HIS A 397 -25.59 -12.67 3.25
CA HIS A 397 -26.55 -12.34 4.32
C HIS A 397 -25.94 -11.60 5.53
N THR A 398 -24.72 -11.11 5.40
CA THR A 398 -24.06 -10.33 6.46
C THR A 398 -23.96 -8.86 6.01
N VAL A 399 -24.32 -7.93 6.90
CA VAL A 399 -24.19 -6.49 6.65
C VAL A 399 -22.73 -6.09 6.43
N PRO A 400 -22.43 -5.26 5.43
CA PRO A 400 -21.06 -5.06 4.95
C PRO A 400 -20.16 -4.38 5.98
N TYR A 401 -20.68 -3.56 6.87
CA TYR A 401 -19.89 -2.90 7.93
C TYR A 401 -19.34 -3.86 9.03
N LYS A 402 -19.74 -5.14 9.01
CA LYS A 402 -19.11 -6.19 9.84
C LYS A 402 -17.81 -6.71 9.23
N TYR A 403 -17.53 -6.37 7.98
CA TYR A 403 -16.27 -6.67 7.31
C TYR A 403 -15.39 -5.43 7.25
N THR A 404 -14.08 -5.62 7.30
CA THR A 404 -13.14 -4.63 6.76
C THR A 404 -13.09 -4.75 5.24
N LEU A 405 -12.67 -3.70 4.54
CA LEU A 405 -12.48 -3.77 3.09
C LEU A 405 -11.49 -4.89 2.68
N GLU A 406 -10.45 -5.14 3.50
CA GLU A 406 -9.51 -6.25 3.29
C GLU A 406 -10.20 -7.62 3.37
N GLN A 407 -11.13 -7.80 4.30
CA GLN A 407 -11.91 -9.05 4.41
C GLN A 407 -12.84 -9.24 3.20
N ILE A 408 -13.48 -8.17 2.72
CA ILE A 408 -14.27 -8.22 1.47
C ILE A 408 -13.36 -8.61 0.29
N ASN A 409 -12.21 -7.95 0.13
CA ASN A 409 -11.26 -8.27 -0.93
C ASN A 409 -10.73 -9.71 -0.83
N THR A 410 -10.52 -10.22 0.38
CA THR A 410 -10.10 -11.61 0.60
C THR A 410 -11.20 -12.59 0.19
N LEU A 411 -12.45 -12.31 0.53
CA LEU A 411 -13.59 -13.12 0.12
C LEU A 411 -13.72 -13.19 -1.41
N LEU A 412 -13.53 -12.06 -2.11
CA LEU A 412 -13.61 -11.99 -3.58
C LEU A 412 -12.41 -12.65 -4.29
N LYS A 413 -11.32 -12.94 -3.55
CA LYS A 413 -10.14 -13.71 -4.02
C LYS A 413 -10.14 -15.16 -3.60
N SER A 414 -11.18 -15.61 -2.90
CA SER A 414 -11.26 -16.96 -2.32
C SER A 414 -11.23 -18.06 -3.39
N GLU A 415 -11.36 -19.31 -2.96
CA GLU A 415 -11.28 -20.48 -3.83
C GLU A 415 -12.32 -20.43 -4.95
N GLU A 416 -12.11 -21.25 -5.98
CA GLU A 416 -13.04 -21.42 -7.07
C GLU A 416 -14.34 -22.10 -6.57
N ASP A 417 -15.39 -21.96 -7.36
CA ASP A 417 -16.69 -22.58 -7.14
C ASP A 417 -17.48 -22.06 -5.92
N ILE A 418 -17.02 -21.01 -5.24
CA ILE A 418 -17.75 -20.37 -4.15
C ILE A 418 -18.82 -19.44 -4.71
N TRP A 419 -20.05 -19.59 -4.22
CA TRP A 419 -21.15 -18.70 -4.50
C TRP A 419 -21.12 -17.47 -3.59
N ILE A 420 -21.25 -16.29 -4.18
CA ILE A 420 -21.43 -15.04 -3.47
C ILE A 420 -22.86 -14.55 -3.70
N SER A 421 -23.59 -14.32 -2.61
CA SER A 421 -24.88 -13.65 -2.63
C SER A 421 -24.66 -12.19 -2.20
N MET A 422 -25.18 -11.25 -2.96
CA MET A 422 -25.02 -9.82 -2.69
C MET A 422 -26.36 -9.09 -2.84
N GLU A 423 -26.71 -8.30 -1.84
CA GLU A 423 -27.79 -7.32 -1.94
C GLU A 423 -27.16 -5.96 -2.11
N ILE A 424 -27.65 -5.19 -3.06
CA ILE A 424 -27.18 -3.83 -3.34
C ILE A 424 -28.35 -2.86 -3.40
N GLU A 425 -28.06 -1.57 -3.19
CA GLU A 425 -28.97 -0.47 -3.49
C GLU A 425 -28.51 0.20 -4.80
N ARG A 426 -29.45 0.34 -5.72
CA ARG A 426 -29.31 1.05 -6.99
C ARG A 426 -30.60 1.84 -7.25
N ASP A 427 -30.49 3.15 -7.46
CA ASP A 427 -31.64 4.05 -7.69
C ASP A 427 -32.74 3.89 -6.60
N SER A 428 -32.31 3.78 -5.33
CA SER A 428 -33.17 3.53 -4.16
C SER A 428 -33.94 2.19 -4.16
N LEU A 429 -33.56 1.25 -5.04
CA LEU A 429 -34.11 -0.09 -5.09
C LEU A 429 -33.11 -1.12 -4.55
N ILE A 430 -33.58 -2.03 -3.71
CA ILE A 430 -32.77 -3.15 -3.22
C ILE A 430 -32.87 -4.29 -4.22
N LEU A 431 -31.73 -4.64 -4.82
CA LEU A 431 -31.60 -5.72 -5.80
C LEU A 431 -30.76 -6.84 -5.23
N LYS A 432 -31.06 -8.08 -5.61
CA LYS A 432 -30.36 -9.28 -5.15
C LYS A 432 -29.67 -9.95 -6.32
N PHE A 433 -28.38 -10.23 -6.12
CA PHE A 433 -27.55 -10.89 -7.11
C PHE A 433 -26.88 -12.11 -6.50
N ARG A 434 -26.62 -13.09 -7.33
CA ARG A 434 -25.87 -14.28 -6.97
C ARG A 434 -24.96 -14.68 -8.11
N PHE A 435 -23.68 -14.84 -7.84
CA PHE A 435 -22.69 -15.23 -8.83
C PHE A 435 -21.67 -16.18 -8.22
N LYS A 436 -20.98 -16.92 -9.07
CA LYS A 436 -19.97 -17.90 -8.69
C LYS A 436 -18.57 -17.34 -8.99
N LEU A 437 -17.62 -17.58 -8.09
CA LEU A 437 -16.22 -17.22 -8.34
C LEU A 437 -15.61 -18.24 -9.30
N GLU A 438 -15.16 -17.79 -10.46
CA GLU A 438 -14.60 -18.63 -11.53
C GLU A 438 -13.14 -18.24 -11.81
N ASP A 439 -12.27 -19.24 -12.04
CA ASP A 439 -10.89 -18.99 -12.46
C ASP A 439 -10.82 -18.72 -13.97
N GLU A 440 -10.55 -17.49 -14.31
CA GLU A 440 -10.43 -17.03 -15.69
C GLU A 440 -9.01 -17.21 -16.27
N LEU A 441 -7.98 -17.54 -15.42
CA LEU A 441 -6.57 -17.67 -15.80
C LEU A 441 -6.03 -19.09 -15.72
#